data_e77297fa51cbe18ffb6f3f6ab552d3de
#
_entry.id   e77297fa51cbe18ffb6f3f6ab552d3de
#
_cell.length_a   1.000
_cell.length_b   1.000
_cell.length_c   1.000
_cell.angle_alpha   90.00
_cell.angle_beta   90.00
_cell.angle_gamma   90.00
#
_symmetry.space_group_name_H-M   'P 1'
#
loop_
_entity.id
_entity.type
_entity.pdbx_description
1 polymer ?
#
loop_
_entity_poly.entity_id
_entity_poly.type
_entity_poly.pdbx_seq_one_letter_code
_entity_poly.pdbx_strand_id
1 'polypeptide(L)'
;MEILIGNVEQGATQDIGWIFQLIWIVTLIVIWIYGQRIQTILMLREVESSLRKLKLMRDKGRQMAISAIKELGKSVEDLETRVDRLLEHVDIEPVTLDPTGVIRRLEHIIDVREFRFKDEVKQMVPNADETQVNNLTNVLEAALALNQIYKIVRHYYLMGKKTLSFYIILQIQMILPLIMRESEAFIRALRAFTLGQPIGDGAGALVAARLMHGKAKRIIAPNTVVSEIDIDGRRAYIIKAKGPGGNVGKPGEAIKQILEEREGKVALIIIIDAAQKLEGERAGEVVEGVGVAIGGPGVDKYKVEEIAAKYKVPFYAILIKESIEDVISAMRKEIIDGVEEAIGRIRRIICENTREGDVVIIAGIGNTIGIAQ
;
A
#
# COMPACT_ATOMS: atom_id res chain seq x y z
N MET A 1 55.95 -25.69 65.88
CA MET A 1 55.92 -24.31 65.32
C MET A 1 55.41 -24.27 63.92
N GLU A 2 55.28 -25.39 63.25
CA GLU A 2 54.75 -25.47 61.85
C GLU A 2 53.20 -25.56 61.77
N ILE A 3 52.51 -25.93 62.80
CA ILE A 3 51.04 -26.06 62.77
C ILE A 3 50.30 -24.70 62.96
N LEU A 4 50.99 -23.69 63.50
CA LEU A 4 50.41 -22.34 63.68
C LEU A 4 50.50 -21.41 62.50
N ILE A 5 51.38 -21.70 61.52
CA ILE A 5 51.56 -20.86 60.33
C ILE A 5 50.57 -21.25 59.23
N GLY A 6 50.14 -22.53 59.14
CA GLY A 6 49.16 -23.01 58.17
C GLY A 6 47.73 -22.51 58.36
N ASN A 7 47.32 -22.18 59.59
CA ASN A 7 45.96 -21.69 59.88
C ASN A 7 45.75 -20.18 59.68
N VAL A 8 46.85 -19.40 59.61
CA VAL A 8 46.76 -17.95 59.37
C VAL A 8 46.64 -17.63 57.87
N GLU A 9 47.29 -18.46 57.02
CA GLU A 9 47.18 -18.28 55.57
C GLU A 9 45.83 -18.72 55.00
N GLN A 10 45.15 -19.75 55.59
CA GLN A 10 43.81 -20.17 55.11
C GLN A 10 42.69 -19.20 55.54
N GLY A 11 42.84 -18.49 56.64
CA GLY A 11 41.85 -17.47 57.07
C GLY A 11 41.93 -16.21 56.21
N ALA A 12 43.11 -15.77 55.84
CA ALA A 12 43.31 -14.56 55.03
C ALA A 12 42.87 -14.71 53.57
N THR A 13 42.92 -15.91 53.01
CA THR A 13 42.43 -16.18 51.64
C THR A 13 40.91 -16.35 51.58
N GLN A 14 40.24 -16.79 52.66
CA GLN A 14 38.82 -16.88 52.74
C GLN A 14 38.15 -15.49 52.89
N ASP A 15 38.77 -14.59 53.65
CA ASP A 15 38.26 -13.23 53.85
C ASP A 15 38.41 -12.32 52.60
N ILE A 16 39.25 -12.65 51.65
CA ILE A 16 39.38 -11.88 50.39
C ILE A 16 38.41 -12.38 49.32
N GLY A 17 38.00 -13.65 49.36
CA GLY A 17 37.14 -14.28 48.33
C GLY A 17 35.77 -13.65 48.18
N TRP A 18 35.12 -13.31 49.30
CA TRP A 18 33.79 -12.67 49.28
C TRP A 18 33.85 -11.22 48.76
N ILE A 19 34.95 -10.51 48.99
CA ILE A 19 35.16 -9.14 48.44
C ILE A 19 35.23 -9.19 46.91
N PHE A 20 35.99 -10.17 46.35
CA PHE A 20 36.01 -10.38 44.89
C PHE A 20 34.64 -10.74 44.33
N GLN A 21 33.85 -11.59 45.00
CA GLN A 21 32.49 -11.91 44.64
C GLN A 21 31.58 -10.69 44.66
N LEU A 22 31.69 -9.84 45.68
CA LEU A 22 30.93 -8.61 45.80
C LEU A 22 31.29 -7.61 44.70
N ILE A 23 32.57 -7.43 44.39
CA ILE A 23 33.05 -6.59 43.30
C ILE A 23 32.51 -7.11 41.98
N TRP A 24 32.52 -8.44 41.72
CA TRP A 24 31.93 -9.05 40.55
C TRP A 24 30.43 -8.81 40.44
N ILE A 25 29.68 -9.00 41.49
CA ILE A 25 28.23 -8.76 41.52
C ILE A 25 27.92 -7.28 41.29
N VAL A 26 28.62 -6.37 41.94
CA VAL A 26 28.46 -4.93 41.75
C VAL A 26 28.82 -4.55 40.30
N THR A 27 29.90 -5.10 39.72
CA THR A 27 30.31 -4.88 38.36
C THR A 27 29.24 -5.37 37.36
N LEU A 28 28.66 -6.57 37.58
CA LEU A 28 27.58 -7.11 36.79
C LEU A 28 26.32 -6.24 36.85
N ILE A 29 25.95 -5.76 38.06
CA ILE A 29 24.81 -4.85 38.23
C ILE A 29 25.05 -3.52 37.52
N VAL A 30 26.26 -2.97 37.60
CA VAL A 30 26.65 -1.74 36.93
C VAL A 30 26.61 -1.93 35.41
N ILE A 31 27.17 -3.02 34.92
CA ILE A 31 27.12 -3.37 33.47
C ILE A 31 25.66 -3.58 33.03
N TRP A 32 24.83 -4.22 33.82
CA TRP A 32 23.43 -4.45 33.47
C TRP A 32 22.64 -3.13 33.43
N ILE A 33 22.80 -2.24 34.39
CA ILE A 33 22.10 -0.94 34.47
C ILE A 33 22.60 0.03 33.39
N TYR A 34 23.93 0.16 33.27
CA TYR A 34 24.50 1.11 32.28
C TYR A 34 24.53 0.54 30.86
N GLY A 35 24.61 -0.79 30.70
CA GLY A 35 24.55 -1.46 29.40
C GLY A 35 23.25 -1.14 28.64
N GLN A 36 22.10 -1.21 29.33
CA GLN A 36 20.82 -0.83 28.72
C GLN A 36 20.78 0.65 28.30
N ARG A 37 21.33 1.55 29.11
CA ARG A 37 21.37 2.99 28.78
C ARG A 37 22.27 3.26 27.58
N ILE A 38 23.44 2.64 27.54
CA ILE A 38 24.37 2.77 26.41
C ILE A 38 23.74 2.22 25.15
N GLN A 39 23.14 1.04 25.21
CA GLN A 39 22.42 0.43 24.09
C GLN A 39 21.29 1.34 23.60
N THR A 40 20.47 1.88 24.51
CA THR A 40 19.39 2.83 24.20
C THR A 40 19.92 4.07 23.46
N ILE A 41 21.05 4.61 23.87
CA ILE A 41 21.67 5.77 23.23
C ILE A 41 22.20 5.43 21.82
N LEU A 42 22.81 4.25 21.65
CA LEU A 42 23.28 3.79 20.34
C LEU A 42 22.12 3.60 19.38
N MET A 43 21.04 2.94 19.80
CA MET A 43 19.81 2.76 19.02
C MET A 43 19.17 4.12 18.66
N LEU A 44 19.14 5.09 19.59
CA LEU A 44 18.67 6.43 19.31
C LEU A 44 19.48 7.13 18.22
N ARG A 45 20.79 6.95 18.19
CA ARG A 45 21.65 7.52 17.13
C ARG A 45 21.35 6.91 15.76
N GLU A 46 21.09 5.62 15.70
CA GLU A 46 20.72 4.93 14.46
C GLU A 46 19.36 5.41 13.94
N VAL A 47 18.34 5.49 14.83
CA VAL A 47 17.03 6.05 14.51
C VAL A 47 17.15 7.50 14.04
N GLU A 48 17.99 8.31 14.70
CA GLU A 48 18.22 9.71 14.30
C GLU A 48 18.86 9.81 12.92
N SER A 49 19.81 8.93 12.59
CA SER A 49 20.40 8.87 11.25
C SER A 49 19.36 8.59 10.17
N SER A 50 18.50 7.60 10.42
CA SER A 50 17.41 7.24 9.51
C SER A 50 16.35 8.34 9.42
N LEU A 51 16.03 9.00 10.56
CA LEU A 51 15.12 10.14 10.58
C LEU A 51 15.63 11.31 9.72
N ARG A 52 16.95 11.56 9.69
CA ARG A 52 17.55 12.56 8.78
C ARG A 52 17.34 12.18 7.32
N LYS A 53 17.49 10.90 6.94
CA LYS A 53 17.21 10.41 5.59
C LYS A 53 15.74 10.55 5.24
N LEU A 54 14.82 10.17 6.15
CA LEU A 54 13.38 10.35 5.96
C LEU A 54 12.99 11.82 5.77
N LYS A 55 13.64 12.73 6.50
CA LYS A 55 13.46 14.18 6.30
C LYS A 55 13.84 14.60 4.88
N LEU A 56 14.98 14.13 4.38
CA LEU A 56 15.41 14.43 3.01
C LEU A 56 14.44 13.87 1.97
N MET A 57 13.92 12.64 2.18
CA MET A 57 12.92 12.03 1.30
C MET A 57 11.61 12.82 1.31
N ARG A 58 11.11 13.22 2.49
CA ARG A 58 9.94 14.10 2.62
C ARG A 58 10.13 15.41 1.87
N ASP A 59 11.25 16.09 2.09
CA ASP A 59 11.54 17.39 1.47
C ASP A 59 11.68 17.24 -0.06
N LYS A 60 12.30 16.16 -0.52
CA LYS A 60 12.38 15.82 -1.94
C LYS A 60 10.99 15.51 -2.52
N GLY A 61 10.14 14.76 -1.81
CA GLY A 61 8.77 14.46 -2.25
C GLY A 61 7.93 15.73 -2.40
N ARG A 62 8.00 16.64 -1.42
CA ARG A 62 7.38 17.96 -1.48
C ARG A 62 7.85 18.75 -2.71
N GLN A 63 9.15 18.78 -2.95
CA GLN A 63 9.74 19.52 -4.07
C GLN A 63 9.33 18.93 -5.43
N MET A 64 9.28 17.60 -5.55
CA MET A 64 8.83 16.94 -6.76
C MET A 64 7.35 17.25 -7.05
N ALA A 65 6.48 17.26 -6.04
CA ALA A 65 5.08 17.63 -6.19
C ALA A 65 4.93 19.09 -6.65
N ILE A 66 5.66 20.02 -6.04
CA ILE A 66 5.67 21.43 -6.45
C ILE A 66 6.16 21.58 -7.91
N SER A 67 7.25 20.89 -8.28
CA SER A 67 7.80 20.95 -9.63
C SER A 67 6.83 20.39 -10.67
N ALA A 68 6.19 19.24 -10.41
CA ALA A 68 5.21 18.63 -11.30
C ALA A 68 4.00 19.54 -11.55
N ILE A 69 3.53 20.26 -10.51
CA ILE A 69 2.46 21.24 -10.66
C ILE A 69 2.93 22.46 -11.47
N LYS A 70 4.15 22.97 -11.22
CA LYS A 70 4.71 24.11 -11.96
C LYS A 70 4.90 23.83 -13.45
N GLU A 71 5.23 22.60 -13.82
CA GLU A 71 5.38 22.20 -15.24
C GLU A 71 4.07 22.26 -16.02
N LEU A 72 2.92 22.00 -15.37
CA LEU A 72 1.59 21.98 -15.99
C LEU A 72 0.82 23.28 -15.76
N GLY A 73 1.15 24.06 -14.73
CA GLY A 73 0.47 25.28 -14.33
C GLY A 73 1.26 26.55 -14.67
N LYS A 74 0.57 27.62 -15.10
CA LYS A 74 1.14 28.96 -15.02
C LYS A 74 1.28 29.35 -13.56
N SER A 75 2.26 30.21 -13.23
CA SER A 75 2.55 30.69 -11.88
C SER A 75 1.29 30.81 -11.00
N VAL A 76 1.11 29.88 -10.09
CA VAL A 76 0.00 29.90 -9.11
C VAL A 76 0.49 30.67 -7.91
N GLU A 77 -0.25 31.70 -7.53
CA GLU A 77 -0.01 32.44 -6.30
C GLU A 77 -0.15 31.49 -5.11
N ASP A 78 0.78 31.55 -4.16
CA ASP A 78 0.81 30.72 -2.94
C ASP A 78 0.86 29.19 -3.15
N LEU A 79 1.39 28.69 -4.30
CA LEU A 79 1.47 27.26 -4.60
C LEU A 79 2.10 26.45 -3.46
N GLU A 80 3.21 26.91 -2.90
CA GLU A 80 3.91 26.18 -1.83
C GLU A 80 3.04 26.04 -0.58
N THR A 81 2.35 27.11 -0.19
CA THR A 81 1.42 27.10 0.95
C THR A 81 0.25 26.14 0.72
N ARG A 82 -0.29 26.09 -0.51
CA ARG A 82 -1.37 25.18 -0.86
C ARG A 82 -0.93 23.71 -0.82
N VAL A 83 0.25 23.41 -1.37
CA VAL A 83 0.83 22.07 -1.29
C VAL A 83 1.09 21.69 0.17
N ASP A 84 1.70 22.56 0.97
CA ASP A 84 1.94 22.30 2.39
C ASP A 84 0.66 21.99 3.16
N ARG A 85 -0.43 22.71 2.88
CA ARG A 85 -1.75 22.43 3.48
C ARG A 85 -2.29 21.05 3.09
N LEU A 86 -2.12 20.62 1.84
CA LEU A 86 -2.51 19.28 1.41
C LEU A 86 -1.67 18.19 2.06
N LEU A 87 -0.35 18.42 2.23
CA LEU A 87 0.54 17.48 2.91
C LEU A 87 0.27 17.34 4.43
N GLU A 88 -0.55 18.22 5.00
CA GLU A 88 -1.02 18.15 6.39
C GLU A 88 -2.43 17.54 6.52
N HIS A 89 -3.02 17.08 5.41
CA HIS A 89 -4.36 16.51 5.41
C HIS A 89 -4.46 15.27 6.30
N VAL A 90 -5.57 15.14 7.01
CA VAL A 90 -5.87 14.01 7.89
C VAL A 90 -7.28 13.54 7.61
N ASP A 91 -7.46 12.25 7.39
CA ASP A 91 -8.76 11.60 7.29
C ASP A 91 -9.23 11.20 8.69
N ILE A 92 -10.50 11.47 8.98
CA ILE A 92 -11.13 11.09 10.24
C ILE A 92 -12.06 9.93 9.96
N GLU A 93 -11.78 8.78 10.59
CA GLU A 93 -12.59 7.59 10.42
C GLU A 93 -14.03 7.78 10.92
N PRO A 94 -15.02 7.13 10.29
CA PRO A 94 -16.42 7.21 10.72
C PRO A 94 -16.63 6.50 12.05
N VAL A 95 -17.67 6.90 12.77
CA VAL A 95 -18.10 6.22 14.01
C VAL A 95 -18.54 4.78 13.70
N THR A 96 -18.01 3.81 14.45
CA THR A 96 -18.23 2.37 14.26
C THR A 96 -19.36 1.80 15.12
N LEU A 97 -20.07 2.63 15.91
CA LEU A 97 -21.14 2.19 16.82
C LEU A 97 -22.35 1.57 16.11
N ASP A 98 -22.54 1.87 14.81
CA ASP A 98 -23.57 1.26 13.97
C ASP A 98 -22.89 0.45 12.85
N PRO A 99 -22.75 -0.88 13.03
CA PRO A 99 -22.08 -1.72 12.02
C PRO A 99 -22.81 -1.73 10.67
N THR A 100 -24.13 -1.57 10.66
CA THR A 100 -24.96 -1.66 9.44
C THR A 100 -24.73 -0.46 8.51
N GLY A 101 -24.48 0.73 9.07
CA GLY A 101 -24.30 1.96 8.30
C GLY A 101 -22.84 2.37 8.06
N VAL A 102 -21.87 1.69 8.69
CA VAL A 102 -20.46 2.11 8.67
C VAL A 102 -19.89 2.12 7.25
N ILE A 103 -20.23 1.15 6.40
CA ILE A 103 -19.73 1.04 5.02
C ILE A 103 -20.15 2.26 4.18
N ARG A 104 -21.41 2.67 4.24
CA ARG A 104 -21.89 3.85 3.51
C ARG A 104 -21.23 5.14 3.98
N ARG A 105 -21.01 5.27 5.29
CA ARG A 105 -20.30 6.44 5.85
C ARG A 105 -18.84 6.48 5.44
N LEU A 106 -18.17 5.33 5.46
CA LEU A 106 -16.79 5.20 4.99
C LEU A 106 -16.69 5.55 3.51
N GLU A 107 -17.56 5.01 2.68
CA GLU A 107 -17.63 5.35 1.24
C GLU A 107 -17.78 6.85 1.03
N HIS A 108 -18.70 7.48 1.74
CA HIS A 108 -18.93 8.92 1.63
C HIS A 108 -17.68 9.74 2.01
N ILE A 109 -16.97 9.35 3.07
CA ILE A 109 -15.72 10.02 3.47
C ILE A 109 -14.65 9.87 2.37
N ILE A 110 -14.50 8.68 1.80
CA ILE A 110 -13.56 8.42 0.70
C ILE A 110 -13.90 9.29 -0.51
N ASP A 111 -15.16 9.33 -0.92
CA ASP A 111 -15.60 10.12 -2.07
C ASP A 111 -15.39 11.63 -1.86
N VAL A 112 -15.66 12.14 -0.66
CA VAL A 112 -15.41 13.54 -0.29
C VAL A 112 -13.92 13.86 -0.32
N ARG A 113 -13.07 12.94 0.19
CA ARG A 113 -11.61 13.08 0.15
C ARG A 113 -11.11 13.13 -1.29
N GLU A 114 -11.48 12.15 -2.13
CA GLU A 114 -11.07 12.11 -3.53
C GLU A 114 -11.50 13.36 -4.29
N PHE A 115 -12.76 13.77 -4.13
CA PHE A 115 -13.28 14.97 -4.75
C PHE A 115 -12.46 16.20 -4.33
N ARG A 116 -12.23 16.36 -3.04
CA ARG A 116 -11.48 17.51 -2.50
C ARG A 116 -10.05 17.57 -3.03
N PHE A 117 -9.33 16.44 -3.06
CA PHE A 117 -7.97 16.39 -3.58
C PHE A 117 -7.93 16.74 -5.07
N LYS A 118 -8.82 16.16 -5.88
CA LYS A 118 -8.91 16.44 -7.32
C LYS A 118 -9.30 17.90 -7.60
N ASP A 119 -10.22 18.45 -6.83
CA ASP A 119 -10.63 19.86 -6.96
C ASP A 119 -9.49 20.83 -6.64
N GLU A 120 -8.77 20.61 -5.55
CA GLU A 120 -7.58 21.41 -5.19
C GLU A 120 -6.50 21.32 -6.29
N VAL A 121 -6.24 20.12 -6.82
CA VAL A 121 -5.29 19.94 -7.94
C VAL A 121 -5.79 20.70 -9.17
N LYS A 122 -7.05 20.58 -9.55
CA LYS A 122 -7.63 21.25 -10.71
C LYS A 122 -7.58 22.77 -10.58
N GLN A 123 -7.75 23.32 -9.38
CA GLN A 123 -7.58 24.74 -9.12
C GLN A 123 -6.12 25.19 -9.26
N MET A 124 -5.15 24.33 -8.94
CA MET A 124 -3.72 24.62 -9.13
C MET A 124 -3.27 24.50 -10.60
N VAL A 125 -3.94 23.64 -11.39
CA VAL A 125 -3.63 23.39 -12.82
C VAL A 125 -4.90 23.43 -13.67
N PRO A 126 -5.56 24.59 -13.84
CA PRO A 126 -6.87 24.66 -14.48
C PRO A 126 -6.89 24.21 -15.95
N ASN A 127 -5.76 24.23 -16.63
CA ASN A 127 -5.61 23.81 -18.02
C ASN A 127 -5.22 22.32 -18.19
N ALA A 128 -4.97 21.60 -17.08
CA ALA A 128 -4.63 20.19 -17.13
C ALA A 128 -5.84 19.33 -17.53
N ASP A 129 -5.60 18.30 -18.31
CA ASP A 129 -6.61 17.30 -18.64
C ASP A 129 -6.89 16.35 -17.43
N GLU A 130 -7.91 15.51 -17.56
CA GLU A 130 -8.32 14.57 -16.50
C GLU A 130 -7.19 13.61 -16.11
N THR A 131 -6.39 13.15 -17.08
CA THR A 131 -5.25 12.25 -16.85
C THR A 131 -4.16 12.94 -16.03
N GLN A 132 -3.83 14.17 -16.39
CA GLN A 132 -2.84 14.98 -15.69
C GLN A 132 -3.28 15.29 -14.25
N VAL A 133 -4.55 15.64 -14.04
CA VAL A 133 -5.12 15.88 -12.71
C VAL A 133 -5.03 14.60 -11.85
N ASN A 134 -5.41 13.45 -12.39
CA ASN A 134 -5.33 12.19 -11.67
C ASN A 134 -3.88 11.84 -11.31
N ASN A 135 -2.94 11.98 -12.25
CA ASN A 135 -1.53 11.69 -11.99
C ASN A 135 -0.92 12.64 -10.93
N LEU A 136 -1.24 13.94 -11.00
CA LEU A 136 -0.82 14.90 -9.97
C LEU A 136 -1.43 14.61 -8.60
N THR A 137 -2.68 14.14 -8.56
CA THR A 137 -3.30 13.69 -7.31
C THR A 137 -2.49 12.55 -6.69
N ASN A 138 -2.09 11.54 -7.46
CA ASN A 138 -1.24 10.46 -6.98
C ASN A 138 0.15 10.95 -6.54
N VAL A 139 0.74 11.94 -7.23
CA VAL A 139 1.99 12.58 -6.81
C VAL A 139 1.85 13.24 -5.42
N LEU A 140 0.76 13.99 -5.21
CA LEU A 140 0.49 14.62 -3.90
C LEU A 140 0.22 13.60 -2.80
N GLU A 141 -0.49 12.52 -3.09
CA GLU A 141 -0.74 11.42 -2.14
C GLU A 141 0.55 10.72 -1.74
N ALA A 142 1.46 10.45 -2.67
CA ALA A 142 2.76 9.87 -2.37
C ALA A 142 3.64 10.83 -1.52
N ALA A 143 3.60 12.14 -1.81
CA ALA A 143 4.29 13.14 -1.00
C ALA A 143 3.67 13.27 0.41
N LEU A 144 2.34 13.18 0.53
CA LEU A 144 1.62 13.13 1.81
C LEU A 144 2.05 11.92 2.64
N ALA A 145 2.13 10.74 2.03
CA ALA A 145 2.59 9.51 2.69
C ALA A 145 4.00 9.68 3.27
N LEU A 146 4.95 10.23 2.50
CA LEU A 146 6.30 10.54 2.99
C LEU A 146 6.30 11.53 4.16
N ASN A 147 5.42 12.54 4.13
CA ASN A 147 5.28 13.49 5.23
C ASN A 147 4.74 12.81 6.49
N GLN A 148 3.73 11.95 6.36
CA GLN A 148 3.16 11.19 7.48
C GLN A 148 4.16 10.21 8.08
N ILE A 149 4.87 9.44 7.26
CA ILE A 149 5.94 8.52 7.70
C ILE A 149 6.99 9.28 8.53
N TYR A 150 7.50 10.40 7.99
CA TYR A 150 8.47 11.22 8.70
C TYR A 150 7.94 11.71 10.05
N LYS A 151 6.69 12.20 10.11
CA LYS A 151 6.07 12.69 11.35
C LYS A 151 5.92 11.60 12.40
N ILE A 152 5.47 10.41 11.99
CA ILE A 152 5.29 9.26 12.88
C ILE A 152 6.64 8.81 13.47
N VAL A 153 7.64 8.59 12.63
CA VAL A 153 8.99 8.19 13.09
C VAL A 153 9.60 9.26 14.00
N ARG A 154 9.44 10.54 13.64
CA ARG A 154 9.90 11.66 14.47
C ARG A 154 9.20 11.69 15.83
N HIS A 155 7.90 11.44 15.87
CA HIS A 155 7.14 11.39 17.13
C HIS A 155 7.72 10.34 18.07
N TYR A 156 7.88 9.11 17.61
CA TYR A 156 8.42 8.02 18.44
C TYR A 156 9.88 8.24 18.81
N TYR A 157 10.70 8.80 17.93
CA TYR A 157 12.07 9.20 18.24
C TYR A 157 12.10 10.22 19.40
N LEU A 158 11.28 11.28 19.32
CA LEU A 158 11.23 12.29 20.39
C LEU A 158 10.69 11.74 21.70
N MET A 159 9.68 10.87 21.63
CA MET A 159 9.13 10.18 22.80
C MET A 159 10.18 9.27 23.44
N GLY A 160 10.86 8.46 22.64
CA GLY A 160 11.96 7.60 23.12
C GLY A 160 13.10 8.38 23.72
N LYS A 161 13.49 9.51 23.09
CA LYS A 161 14.53 10.41 23.62
C LYS A 161 14.15 11.06 24.95
N LYS A 162 12.87 11.46 25.10
CA LYS A 162 12.35 12.10 26.32
C LYS A 162 12.25 11.10 27.48
N THR A 163 11.78 9.89 27.20
CA THR A 163 11.51 8.88 28.24
C THR A 163 12.69 7.95 28.49
N LEU A 164 13.69 7.93 27.60
CA LEU A 164 14.78 6.94 27.58
C LEU A 164 14.26 5.48 27.63
N SER A 165 13.05 5.26 27.13
CA SER A 165 12.41 3.95 27.12
C SER A 165 13.07 3.06 26.07
N PHE A 166 13.76 2.02 26.55
CA PHE A 166 14.38 1.00 25.69
C PHE A 166 13.38 0.34 24.75
N TYR A 167 12.17 0.01 25.26
CA TYR A 167 11.13 -0.67 24.47
C TYR A 167 10.62 0.15 23.30
N ILE A 168 10.38 1.44 23.49
CA ILE A 168 9.90 2.32 22.39
C ILE A 168 10.95 2.41 21.30
N ILE A 169 12.22 2.54 21.69
CA ILE A 169 13.32 2.69 20.74
C ILE A 169 13.57 1.38 20.02
N LEU A 170 13.51 0.24 20.72
CA LEU A 170 13.63 -1.08 20.12
C LEU A 170 12.53 -1.35 19.08
N GLN A 171 11.26 -1.05 19.38
CA GLN A 171 10.16 -1.21 18.45
C GLN A 171 10.37 -0.42 17.17
N ILE A 172 10.77 0.85 17.28
CA ILE A 172 11.08 1.67 16.09
C ILE A 172 12.25 1.08 15.33
N GLN A 173 13.33 0.70 15.99
CA GLN A 173 14.52 0.14 15.33
C GLN A 173 14.20 -1.13 14.54
N MET A 174 13.35 -2.00 15.09
CA MET A 174 12.95 -3.24 14.43
C MET A 174 12.17 -3.00 13.12
N ILE A 175 11.30 -2.00 13.08
CA ILE A 175 10.47 -1.70 11.90
C ILE A 175 11.15 -0.74 10.92
N LEU A 176 12.19 -0.04 11.36
CA LEU A 176 12.85 1.03 10.60
C LEU A 176 13.38 0.59 9.22
N PRO A 177 13.98 -0.60 9.01
CA PRO A 177 14.41 -1.05 7.69
C PRO A 177 13.24 -1.16 6.69
N LEU A 178 12.07 -1.63 7.14
CA LEU A 178 10.87 -1.71 6.32
C LEU A 178 10.37 -0.31 5.95
N ILE A 179 10.27 0.59 6.92
CA ILE A 179 9.88 1.99 6.71
C ILE A 179 10.81 2.69 5.72
N MET A 180 12.11 2.42 5.80
CA MET A 180 13.08 3.01 4.86
C MET A 180 12.87 2.51 3.44
N ARG A 181 12.68 1.19 3.24
CA ARG A 181 12.37 0.60 1.93
C ARG A 181 11.09 1.16 1.33
N GLU A 182 10.03 1.26 2.13
CA GLU A 182 8.76 1.84 1.72
C GLU A 182 8.91 3.32 1.32
N SER A 183 9.63 4.10 2.10
CA SER A 183 9.89 5.51 1.79
C SER A 183 10.69 5.70 0.50
N GLU A 184 11.65 4.83 0.23
CA GLU A 184 12.38 4.81 -1.05
C GLU A 184 11.47 4.42 -2.21
N ALA A 185 10.52 3.51 -2.00
CA ALA A 185 9.52 3.15 -2.99
C ALA A 185 8.61 4.34 -3.31
N PHE A 186 8.15 5.11 -2.33
CA PHE A 186 7.39 6.34 -2.57
C PHE A 186 8.18 7.38 -3.38
N ILE A 187 9.49 7.51 -3.16
CA ILE A 187 10.34 8.39 -4.01
C ILE A 187 10.37 7.90 -5.47
N ARG A 188 10.40 6.57 -5.71
CA ARG A 188 10.29 6.01 -7.07
C ARG A 188 8.90 6.21 -7.64
N ALA A 189 7.85 6.02 -6.82
CA ALA A 189 6.46 6.24 -7.19
C ALA A 189 6.21 7.67 -7.68
N LEU A 190 6.71 8.68 -6.98
CA LEU A 190 6.61 10.08 -7.40
C LEU A 190 7.08 10.29 -8.85
N ARG A 191 8.20 9.66 -9.22
CA ARG A 191 8.72 9.74 -10.60
C ARG A 191 7.81 9.01 -11.58
N ALA A 192 7.35 7.81 -11.25
CA ALA A 192 6.45 7.03 -12.10
C ALA A 192 5.14 7.80 -12.33
N PHE A 193 4.56 8.39 -11.28
CA PHE A 193 3.33 9.18 -11.35
C PHE A 193 3.50 10.45 -12.17
N THR A 194 4.59 11.18 -12.00
CA THR A 194 4.88 12.38 -12.82
C THR A 194 5.03 12.03 -14.29
N LEU A 195 5.64 10.89 -14.62
CA LEU A 195 5.85 10.43 -16.00
C LEU A 195 4.66 9.65 -16.58
N GLY A 196 3.62 9.37 -15.80
CA GLY A 196 2.48 8.56 -16.21
C GLY A 196 2.88 7.11 -16.57
N GLN A 197 3.86 6.54 -15.87
CA GLN A 197 4.31 5.17 -16.09
C GLN A 197 3.43 4.17 -15.33
N PRO A 198 3.10 3.00 -15.94
CA PRO A 198 2.40 1.94 -15.23
C PRO A 198 3.17 1.50 -13.97
N ILE A 199 2.45 1.25 -12.89
CA ILE A 199 2.97 0.74 -11.62
C ILE A 199 2.47 -0.68 -11.37
N GLY A 200 3.12 -1.40 -10.45
CA GLY A 200 2.76 -2.78 -10.14
C GLY A 200 1.30 -2.95 -9.74
N ASP A 201 0.76 -2.07 -8.90
CA ASP A 201 -0.67 -2.07 -8.52
C ASP A 201 -1.63 -2.15 -9.72
N GLY A 202 -1.19 -1.69 -10.89
CA GLY A 202 -1.96 -1.78 -12.12
C GLY A 202 -1.97 -3.16 -12.80
N ALA A 203 -1.39 -4.19 -12.22
CA ALA A 203 -1.29 -5.52 -12.86
C ALA A 203 -2.65 -6.09 -13.25
N GLY A 204 -3.63 -6.09 -12.33
CA GLY A 204 -4.99 -6.54 -12.64
C GLY A 204 -5.68 -5.66 -13.69
N ALA A 205 -5.53 -4.35 -13.60
CA ALA A 205 -6.05 -3.42 -14.60
C ALA A 205 -5.43 -3.63 -15.99
N LEU A 206 -4.13 -4.03 -16.04
CA LEU A 206 -3.46 -4.34 -17.31
C LEU A 206 -3.97 -5.64 -17.93
N VAL A 207 -4.27 -6.67 -17.12
CA VAL A 207 -4.96 -7.90 -17.60
C VAL A 207 -6.27 -7.53 -18.27
N ALA A 208 -7.13 -6.76 -17.61
CA ALA A 208 -8.40 -6.32 -18.18
C ALA A 208 -8.21 -5.46 -19.44
N ALA A 209 -7.25 -4.54 -19.45
CA ALA A 209 -6.94 -3.71 -20.61
C ALA A 209 -6.55 -4.55 -21.84
N ARG A 210 -5.75 -5.59 -21.67
CA ARG A 210 -5.37 -6.52 -22.75
C ARG A 210 -6.54 -7.33 -23.27
N LEU A 211 -7.41 -7.82 -22.38
CA LEU A 211 -8.60 -8.57 -22.77
C LEU A 211 -9.59 -7.72 -23.57
N MET A 212 -9.75 -6.43 -23.21
CA MET A 212 -10.69 -5.52 -23.89
C MET A 212 -10.06 -4.70 -25.03
N HIS A 213 -8.79 -4.98 -25.39
CA HIS A 213 -8.09 -4.21 -26.41
C HIS A 213 -8.84 -4.26 -27.76
N GLY A 214 -9.01 -3.09 -28.39
CA GLY A 214 -9.72 -2.97 -29.67
C GLY A 214 -11.25 -3.20 -29.61
N LYS A 215 -11.84 -3.41 -28.45
CA LYS A 215 -13.28 -3.62 -28.29
C LYS A 215 -14.00 -2.34 -27.84
N ALA A 216 -15.30 -2.28 -28.12
CA ALA A 216 -16.15 -1.17 -27.67
C ALA A 216 -16.22 -1.15 -26.14
N LYS A 217 -16.24 0.05 -25.56
CA LYS A 217 -16.25 0.27 -24.11
C LYS A 217 -17.34 1.26 -23.74
N ARG A 218 -17.99 1.05 -22.61
CA ARG A 218 -18.94 2.00 -22.02
C ARG A 218 -18.55 2.31 -20.57
N ILE A 219 -18.88 3.49 -20.10
CA ILE A 219 -18.81 3.83 -18.68
C ILE A 219 -19.97 3.12 -17.98
N ILE A 220 -19.67 2.40 -16.89
CA ILE A 220 -20.66 1.65 -16.11
C ILE A 220 -20.79 2.19 -14.67
N ALA A 221 -19.72 2.76 -14.13
CA ALA A 221 -19.71 3.40 -12.82
C ALA A 221 -18.73 4.59 -12.87
N PRO A 222 -18.69 5.46 -11.86
CA PRO A 222 -17.72 6.56 -11.81
C PRO A 222 -16.29 6.04 -12.04
N ASN A 223 -15.58 6.64 -13.00
CA ASN A 223 -14.22 6.26 -13.40
C ASN A 223 -14.03 4.75 -13.68
N THR A 224 -15.08 4.04 -14.12
CA THR A 224 -15.04 2.61 -14.38
C THR A 224 -15.66 2.30 -15.73
N VAL A 225 -14.95 1.50 -16.51
CA VAL A 225 -15.39 1.09 -17.86
C VAL A 225 -15.62 -0.41 -17.92
N VAL A 226 -16.54 -0.81 -18.79
CA VAL A 226 -16.81 -2.20 -19.12
C VAL A 226 -16.77 -2.40 -20.63
N SER A 227 -16.27 -3.55 -21.05
CA SER A 227 -16.34 -4.04 -22.42
C SER A 227 -16.98 -5.43 -22.43
N GLU A 228 -17.84 -5.69 -23.40
CA GLU A 228 -18.43 -7.00 -23.64
C GLU A 228 -17.66 -7.69 -24.75
N ILE A 229 -17.12 -8.87 -24.48
CA ILE A 229 -16.35 -9.67 -25.44
C ILE A 229 -16.78 -11.12 -25.40
N ASP A 230 -16.47 -11.87 -26.44
CA ASP A 230 -16.55 -13.33 -26.44
C ASP A 230 -15.21 -13.93 -26.00
N ILE A 231 -15.27 -14.88 -25.08
CA ILE A 231 -14.13 -15.74 -24.68
C ILE A 231 -14.56 -17.19 -24.83
N ASP A 232 -14.09 -17.85 -25.85
CA ASP A 232 -14.32 -19.27 -26.10
C ASP A 232 -15.82 -19.64 -26.03
N GLY A 233 -16.69 -18.81 -26.67
CA GLY A 233 -18.13 -19.00 -26.71
C GLY A 233 -18.89 -18.52 -25.46
N ARG A 234 -18.23 -17.86 -24.51
CA ARG A 234 -18.84 -17.26 -23.32
C ARG A 234 -18.87 -15.75 -23.44
N ARG A 235 -19.98 -15.15 -23.04
CA ARG A 235 -20.10 -13.69 -23.00
C ARG A 235 -19.41 -13.14 -21.75
N ALA A 236 -18.29 -12.46 -21.93
CA ALA A 236 -17.48 -11.92 -20.82
C ALA A 236 -17.64 -10.40 -20.72
N TYR A 237 -17.99 -9.91 -19.53
CA TYR A 237 -17.96 -8.51 -19.12
C TYR A 237 -16.62 -8.19 -18.47
N ILE A 238 -15.76 -7.47 -19.19
CA ILE A 238 -14.43 -7.08 -18.68
C ILE A 238 -14.55 -5.70 -18.07
N ILE A 239 -14.21 -5.57 -16.78
CA ILE A 239 -14.30 -4.34 -16.00
C ILE A 239 -12.91 -3.89 -15.59
N LYS A 240 -12.64 -2.58 -15.68
CA LYS A 240 -11.49 -1.93 -15.08
C LYS A 240 -11.74 -0.45 -14.82
N ALA A 241 -10.90 0.19 -14.02
CA ALA A 241 -10.89 1.63 -13.93
C ALA A 241 -10.53 2.30 -15.26
N LYS A 242 -11.04 3.53 -15.48
CA LYS A 242 -10.78 4.32 -16.66
C LYS A 242 -9.35 4.87 -16.62
N GLY A 243 -8.51 4.47 -17.58
CA GLY A 243 -7.15 5.01 -17.77
C GLY A 243 -7.07 5.97 -18.98
N PRO A 244 -5.87 6.51 -19.29
CA PRO A 244 -4.57 6.21 -18.68
C PRO A 244 -4.22 7.04 -17.45
N GLY A 245 -5.12 7.87 -16.92
CA GLY A 245 -4.90 8.57 -15.65
C GLY A 245 -4.93 7.60 -14.48
N GLY A 246 -4.19 7.93 -13.42
CA GLY A 246 -4.09 7.10 -12.21
C GLY A 246 -5.36 7.16 -11.36
N ASN A 247 -6.23 6.16 -11.48
CA ASN A 247 -7.38 5.95 -10.59
C ASN A 247 -7.69 4.46 -10.46
N VAL A 248 -8.51 4.11 -9.48
CA VAL A 248 -8.92 2.72 -9.19
C VAL A 248 -10.39 2.44 -9.54
N GLY A 249 -11.16 3.47 -9.88
CA GLY A 249 -12.58 3.36 -10.23
C GLY A 249 -13.45 2.84 -9.08
N LYS A 250 -14.63 2.33 -9.46
CA LYS A 250 -15.63 1.73 -8.56
C LYS A 250 -16.02 0.33 -9.04
N PRO A 251 -15.11 -0.65 -8.96
CA PRO A 251 -15.34 -1.99 -9.49
C PRO A 251 -16.50 -2.72 -8.80
N GLY A 252 -16.70 -2.51 -7.49
CA GLY A 252 -17.82 -3.08 -6.75
C GLY A 252 -19.18 -2.60 -7.26
N GLU A 253 -19.30 -1.31 -7.58
CA GLU A 253 -20.50 -0.74 -8.16
C GLU A 253 -20.76 -1.29 -9.58
N ALA A 254 -19.72 -1.41 -10.38
CA ALA A 254 -19.82 -1.96 -11.74
C ALA A 254 -20.27 -3.43 -11.75
N ILE A 255 -19.69 -4.26 -10.89
CA ILE A 255 -20.11 -5.68 -10.75
C ILE A 255 -21.57 -5.76 -10.29
N LYS A 256 -21.93 -4.96 -9.29
CA LYS A 256 -23.31 -4.90 -8.78
C LYS A 256 -24.29 -4.56 -9.90
N GLN A 257 -24.01 -3.52 -10.68
CA GLN A 257 -24.87 -3.09 -11.79
C GLN A 257 -25.05 -4.22 -12.84
N ILE A 258 -23.96 -4.92 -13.24
CA ILE A 258 -24.07 -6.02 -14.20
C ILE A 258 -24.91 -7.17 -13.63
N LEU A 259 -24.72 -7.54 -12.37
CA LEU A 259 -25.50 -8.59 -11.72
C LEU A 259 -26.99 -8.24 -11.64
N GLU A 260 -27.34 -6.99 -11.37
CA GLU A 260 -28.70 -6.49 -11.36
C GLU A 260 -29.30 -6.45 -12.77
N GLU A 261 -28.58 -5.90 -13.78
CA GLU A 261 -28.97 -5.90 -15.19
C GLU A 261 -29.23 -7.30 -15.74
N ARG A 262 -28.50 -8.30 -15.24
CA ARG A 262 -28.62 -9.70 -15.64
C ARG A 262 -29.48 -10.56 -14.72
N GLU A 263 -30.15 -9.96 -13.73
CA GLU A 263 -30.98 -10.67 -12.75
C GLU A 263 -30.24 -11.84 -12.06
N GLY A 264 -28.93 -11.69 -11.85
CA GLY A 264 -28.05 -12.75 -11.31
C GLY A 264 -27.72 -13.88 -12.29
N LYS A 265 -28.12 -13.79 -13.56
CA LYS A 265 -27.79 -14.78 -14.60
C LYS A 265 -26.34 -14.63 -15.07
N VAL A 266 -25.41 -14.85 -14.16
CA VAL A 266 -23.96 -14.84 -14.34
C VAL A 266 -23.42 -16.11 -13.73
N ALA A 267 -22.65 -16.86 -14.51
CA ALA A 267 -22.13 -18.17 -14.08
C ALA A 267 -20.94 -18.01 -13.12
N LEU A 268 -20.13 -16.92 -13.28
CA LEU A 268 -18.87 -16.80 -12.58
C LEU A 268 -18.38 -15.34 -12.56
N ILE A 269 -17.75 -14.95 -11.46
CA ILE A 269 -17.00 -13.68 -11.33
C ILE A 269 -15.52 -14.02 -11.11
N ILE A 270 -14.62 -13.44 -11.89
CA ILE A 270 -13.17 -13.54 -11.72
C ILE A 270 -12.63 -12.14 -11.38
N ILE A 271 -11.90 -12.02 -10.29
CA ILE A 271 -11.28 -10.77 -9.85
C ILE A 271 -9.78 -10.93 -9.88
N ILE A 272 -9.10 -10.00 -10.55
CA ILE A 272 -7.65 -9.99 -10.70
C ILE A 272 -7.09 -8.77 -9.99
N ASP A 273 -6.15 -8.97 -9.06
CA ASP A 273 -5.52 -7.89 -8.31
C ASP A 273 -4.04 -8.21 -8.05
N ALA A 274 -3.26 -7.19 -7.70
CA ALA A 274 -1.94 -7.36 -7.12
C ALA A 274 -2.07 -7.87 -5.67
N ALA A 275 -1.13 -8.70 -5.24
CA ALA A 275 -1.08 -9.17 -3.86
C ALA A 275 0.35 -9.16 -3.32
N GLN A 276 0.51 -8.86 -2.04
CA GLN A 276 1.81 -8.88 -1.41
C GLN A 276 2.41 -10.28 -1.41
N LYS A 277 3.61 -10.42 -1.98
CA LYS A 277 4.40 -11.64 -1.88
C LYS A 277 5.00 -11.80 -0.49
N LEU A 278 5.23 -13.04 -0.07
CA LEU A 278 6.06 -13.36 1.09
C LEU A 278 7.56 -13.34 0.72
N GLU A 279 8.42 -13.24 1.73
CA GLU A 279 9.86 -13.39 1.50
C GLU A 279 10.15 -14.82 0.96
N GLY A 280 10.97 -14.89 -0.09
CA GLY A 280 11.26 -16.12 -0.80
C GLY A 280 10.33 -16.43 -1.99
N GLU A 281 9.17 -15.79 -2.11
CA GLU A 281 8.31 -15.90 -3.29
C GLU A 281 8.80 -15.00 -4.43
N ARG A 282 8.44 -15.33 -5.67
CA ARG A 282 8.86 -14.56 -6.85
C ARG A 282 7.89 -13.43 -7.13
N ALA A 283 8.40 -12.26 -7.52
CA ALA A 283 7.58 -11.20 -8.09
C ALA A 283 7.00 -11.68 -9.44
N GLY A 284 5.73 -11.35 -9.70
CA GLY A 284 5.02 -11.80 -10.89
C GLY A 284 4.46 -13.23 -10.80
N GLU A 285 4.71 -13.96 -9.72
CA GLU A 285 4.10 -15.29 -9.52
C GLU A 285 2.59 -15.14 -9.40
N VAL A 286 1.84 -15.98 -10.15
CA VAL A 286 0.39 -15.93 -10.16
C VAL A 286 -0.16 -17.03 -9.28
N VAL A 287 -1.17 -16.72 -8.45
CA VAL A 287 -1.88 -17.69 -7.62
C VAL A 287 -3.38 -17.52 -7.78
N GLU A 288 -4.10 -18.61 -7.53
CA GLU A 288 -5.55 -18.65 -7.59
C GLU A 288 -6.12 -18.84 -6.20
N GLY A 289 -7.29 -18.28 -5.97
CA GLY A 289 -7.98 -18.41 -4.70
C GLY A 289 -9.48 -18.19 -4.83
N VAL A 290 -10.17 -18.34 -3.71
CA VAL A 290 -11.59 -18.02 -3.57
C VAL A 290 -11.74 -16.82 -2.66
N GLY A 291 -12.49 -15.83 -3.10
CA GLY A 291 -12.70 -14.61 -2.34
C GLY A 291 -12.65 -13.38 -3.25
N VAL A 292 -13.07 -12.24 -2.72
CA VAL A 292 -13.02 -10.96 -3.41
C VAL A 292 -11.66 -10.32 -3.18
N ALA A 293 -10.81 -10.36 -4.20
CA ALA A 293 -9.49 -9.75 -4.18
C ALA A 293 -9.59 -8.29 -4.61
N ILE A 294 -9.95 -7.42 -3.68
CA ILE A 294 -9.97 -5.97 -3.87
C ILE A 294 -9.31 -5.36 -2.64
N GLY A 295 -8.23 -4.62 -2.87
CA GLY A 295 -7.53 -3.88 -1.84
C GLY A 295 -8.29 -2.67 -1.32
N GLY A 296 -7.62 -1.83 -0.53
CA GLY A 296 -8.16 -0.59 0.01
C GLY A 296 -9.05 -0.78 1.26
N PRO A 297 -9.92 0.20 1.58
CA PRO A 297 -10.69 0.24 2.82
C PRO A 297 -11.84 -0.76 2.92
N GLY A 298 -12.04 -1.62 1.91
CA GLY A 298 -13.00 -2.72 1.93
C GLY A 298 -14.41 -2.40 1.44
N VAL A 299 -14.71 -1.19 1.01
CA VAL A 299 -16.04 -0.79 0.54
C VAL A 299 -16.46 -1.56 -0.72
N ASP A 300 -15.62 -1.56 -1.76
CA ASP A 300 -15.90 -2.30 -3.00
C ASP A 300 -15.92 -3.81 -2.76
N LYS A 301 -15.02 -4.31 -1.93
CA LYS A 301 -15.00 -5.72 -1.52
C LYS A 301 -16.33 -6.14 -0.91
N TYR A 302 -16.83 -5.38 0.06
CA TYR A 302 -18.13 -5.63 0.70
C TYR A 302 -19.28 -5.65 -0.32
N LYS A 303 -19.33 -4.66 -1.23
CA LYS A 303 -20.37 -4.59 -2.27
C LYS A 303 -20.41 -5.84 -3.15
N VAL A 304 -19.23 -6.33 -3.56
CA VAL A 304 -19.14 -7.53 -4.39
C VAL A 304 -19.58 -8.77 -3.61
N GLU A 305 -19.11 -8.93 -2.37
CA GLU A 305 -19.47 -10.06 -1.51
C GLU A 305 -20.99 -10.09 -1.25
N GLU A 306 -21.60 -8.94 -0.93
CA GLU A 306 -23.03 -8.81 -0.68
C GLU A 306 -23.88 -9.18 -1.90
N ILE A 307 -23.56 -8.63 -3.09
CA ILE A 307 -24.34 -8.86 -4.29
C ILE A 307 -24.13 -10.28 -4.85
N ALA A 308 -22.92 -10.80 -4.78
CA ALA A 308 -22.64 -12.19 -5.20
C ALA A 308 -23.34 -13.20 -4.30
N ALA A 309 -23.38 -12.98 -2.99
CA ALA A 309 -24.11 -13.81 -2.05
C ALA A 309 -25.64 -13.77 -2.30
N LYS A 310 -26.20 -12.57 -2.59
CA LYS A 310 -27.61 -12.39 -2.92
C LYS A 310 -28.05 -13.26 -4.12
N TYR A 311 -27.23 -13.28 -5.17
CA TYR A 311 -27.52 -14.04 -6.40
C TYR A 311 -26.87 -15.43 -6.43
N LYS A 312 -26.10 -15.81 -5.38
CA LYS A 312 -25.38 -17.08 -5.27
C LYS A 312 -24.42 -17.32 -6.44
N VAL A 313 -23.78 -16.26 -6.94
CA VAL A 313 -22.79 -16.34 -8.03
C VAL A 313 -21.42 -16.66 -7.43
N PRO A 314 -20.75 -17.74 -7.90
CA PRO A 314 -19.40 -18.07 -7.45
C PRO A 314 -18.39 -17.01 -7.94
N PHE A 315 -17.32 -16.79 -7.13
CA PHE A 315 -16.24 -15.91 -7.48
C PHE A 315 -14.88 -16.54 -7.23
N TYR A 316 -13.94 -16.22 -8.10
CA TYR A 316 -12.54 -16.63 -8.05
C TYR A 316 -11.64 -15.41 -8.03
N ALA A 317 -10.51 -15.53 -7.36
CA ALA A 317 -9.45 -14.55 -7.35
C ALA A 317 -8.23 -15.06 -8.10
N ILE A 318 -7.63 -14.20 -8.91
CA ILE A 318 -6.30 -14.41 -9.48
C ILE A 318 -5.42 -13.29 -8.95
N LEU A 319 -4.35 -13.66 -8.26
CA LEU A 319 -3.45 -12.72 -7.59
C LEU A 319 -2.08 -12.76 -8.25
N ILE A 320 -1.56 -11.60 -8.61
CA ILE A 320 -0.20 -11.42 -9.13
C ILE A 320 0.64 -10.92 -7.97
N LYS A 321 1.63 -11.73 -7.54
CA LYS A 321 2.42 -11.46 -6.33
C LYS A 321 3.47 -10.39 -6.58
N GLU A 322 3.54 -9.42 -5.69
CA GLU A 322 4.44 -8.28 -5.76
C GLU A 322 5.01 -7.91 -4.39
N SER A 323 6.21 -7.33 -4.36
CA SER A 323 6.69 -6.69 -3.13
C SER A 323 5.97 -5.36 -2.88
N ILE A 324 6.01 -4.86 -1.65
CA ILE A 324 5.47 -3.53 -1.32
C ILE A 324 6.10 -2.45 -2.22
N GLU A 325 7.39 -2.60 -2.51
CA GLU A 325 8.11 -1.67 -3.36
C GLU A 325 7.68 -1.74 -4.82
N ASP A 326 7.38 -2.95 -5.34
CA ASP A 326 6.95 -3.16 -6.72
C ASP A 326 5.57 -2.55 -6.96
N VAL A 327 4.64 -2.70 -6.01
CA VAL A 327 3.25 -2.23 -6.11
C VAL A 327 3.16 -0.75 -6.51
N ILE A 328 3.98 0.12 -5.91
CA ILE A 328 3.97 1.57 -6.15
C ILE A 328 5.09 2.07 -7.06
N SER A 329 5.97 1.20 -7.53
CA SER A 329 7.07 1.55 -8.46
C SER A 329 6.67 1.23 -9.91
N ALA A 330 7.44 1.76 -10.87
CA ALA A 330 7.25 1.43 -12.29
C ALA A 330 7.23 -0.10 -12.49
N MET A 331 6.20 -0.58 -13.21
CA MET A 331 5.92 -2.00 -13.40
C MET A 331 7.12 -2.73 -14.03
N ARG A 332 7.56 -3.79 -13.41
CA ARG A 332 8.71 -4.59 -13.84
C ARG A 332 8.27 -5.67 -14.83
N LYS A 333 9.25 -6.20 -15.58
CA LYS A 333 9.01 -7.23 -16.57
C LYS A 333 8.38 -8.50 -15.97
N GLU A 334 8.84 -8.90 -14.78
CA GLU A 334 8.33 -10.09 -14.09
C GLU A 334 6.82 -9.99 -13.81
N ILE A 335 6.33 -8.78 -13.50
CA ILE A 335 4.89 -8.51 -13.29
C ILE A 335 4.15 -8.58 -14.62
N ILE A 336 4.74 -8.03 -15.69
CA ILE A 336 4.15 -8.12 -17.06
C ILE A 336 4.06 -9.59 -17.50
N ASP A 337 5.06 -10.41 -17.23
CA ASP A 337 5.04 -11.84 -17.51
C ASP A 337 3.92 -12.54 -16.70
N GLY A 338 3.71 -12.13 -15.44
CA GLY A 338 2.60 -12.57 -14.60
C GLY A 338 1.23 -12.16 -15.14
N VAL A 339 1.11 -10.99 -15.77
CA VAL A 339 -0.13 -10.57 -16.45
C VAL A 339 -0.48 -11.51 -17.60
N GLU A 340 0.50 -11.96 -18.41
CA GLU A 340 0.26 -12.94 -19.49
C GLU A 340 -0.15 -14.30 -18.90
N GLU A 341 0.50 -14.74 -17.85
CA GLU A 341 0.11 -15.99 -17.17
C GLU A 341 -1.32 -15.91 -16.61
N ALA A 342 -1.69 -14.78 -16.00
CA ALA A 342 -3.04 -14.55 -15.47
C ALA A 342 -4.11 -14.66 -16.57
N ILE A 343 -3.86 -14.12 -17.78
CA ILE A 343 -4.78 -14.27 -18.94
C ILE A 343 -4.99 -15.74 -19.31
N GLY A 344 -3.92 -16.53 -19.31
CA GLY A 344 -4.02 -17.99 -19.55
C GLY A 344 -4.87 -18.70 -18.48
N ARG A 345 -4.68 -18.33 -17.21
CA ARG A 345 -5.45 -18.89 -16.09
C ARG A 345 -6.93 -18.49 -16.14
N ILE A 346 -7.26 -17.25 -16.51
CA ILE A 346 -8.64 -16.81 -16.72
C ILE A 346 -9.36 -17.72 -17.71
N ARG A 347 -8.76 -17.97 -18.87
CA ARG A 347 -9.36 -18.84 -19.91
C ARG A 347 -9.59 -20.25 -19.38
N ARG A 348 -8.61 -20.83 -18.68
CA ARG A 348 -8.74 -22.16 -18.06
C ARG A 348 -9.90 -22.20 -17.06
N ILE A 349 -9.96 -21.25 -16.12
CA ILE A 349 -11.02 -21.19 -15.10
C ILE A 349 -12.41 -21.09 -15.77
N ILE A 350 -12.55 -20.27 -16.80
CA ILE A 350 -13.81 -20.11 -17.55
C ILE A 350 -14.18 -21.46 -18.19
N CYS A 351 -13.28 -22.11 -18.91
CA CYS A 351 -13.56 -23.38 -19.57
C CYS A 351 -13.93 -24.51 -18.60
N GLU A 352 -13.26 -24.59 -17.46
CA GLU A 352 -13.49 -25.62 -16.44
C GLU A 352 -14.79 -25.41 -15.65
N ASN A 353 -15.25 -24.17 -15.45
CA ASN A 353 -16.34 -23.85 -14.54
C ASN A 353 -17.62 -23.33 -15.23
N THR A 354 -17.62 -23.19 -16.56
CA THR A 354 -18.76 -22.64 -17.31
C THR A 354 -19.00 -23.40 -18.61
N ARG A 355 -20.18 -23.21 -19.21
CA ARG A 355 -20.57 -23.78 -20.50
C ARG A 355 -20.62 -22.68 -21.56
N GLU A 356 -20.56 -23.08 -22.85
CA GLU A 356 -20.82 -22.14 -23.96
C GLU A 356 -22.20 -21.48 -23.80
N GLY A 357 -22.26 -20.20 -24.08
CA GLY A 357 -23.44 -19.36 -23.88
C GLY A 357 -23.56 -18.72 -22.48
N ASP A 358 -22.80 -19.20 -21.51
CA ASP A 358 -22.79 -18.61 -20.17
C ASP A 358 -22.23 -17.17 -20.16
N VAL A 359 -22.64 -16.41 -19.14
CA VAL A 359 -22.17 -15.05 -18.90
C VAL A 359 -21.15 -15.06 -17.76
N VAL A 360 -20.01 -14.41 -17.95
CA VAL A 360 -18.96 -14.26 -16.93
C VAL A 360 -18.60 -12.79 -16.73
N ILE A 361 -18.17 -12.44 -15.51
CA ILE A 361 -17.64 -11.11 -15.17
C ILE A 361 -16.16 -11.26 -14.85
N ILE A 362 -15.32 -10.41 -15.42
CA ILE A 362 -13.88 -10.36 -15.19
C ILE A 362 -13.52 -8.95 -14.78
N ALA A 363 -13.06 -8.74 -13.55
CA ALA A 363 -12.69 -7.44 -13.02
C ALA A 363 -11.19 -7.35 -12.76
N GLY A 364 -10.50 -6.51 -13.53
CA GLY A 364 -9.10 -6.16 -13.29
C GLY A 364 -9.01 -4.95 -12.37
N ILE A 365 -8.48 -5.18 -11.17
CA ILE A 365 -8.37 -4.20 -10.10
C ILE A 365 -6.99 -3.53 -10.15
N GLY A 366 -6.89 -2.34 -9.58
CA GLY A 366 -5.65 -1.60 -9.39
C GLY A 366 -5.60 -0.27 -10.14
N ASN A 367 -4.54 0.47 -9.90
CA ASN A 367 -4.34 1.82 -10.43
C ASN A 367 -4.04 1.81 -11.93
N THR A 368 -4.76 2.61 -12.70
CA THR A 368 -4.66 2.66 -14.16
C THR A 368 -3.66 3.66 -14.71
N ILE A 369 -2.77 4.19 -13.88
CA ILE A 369 -1.74 5.11 -14.38
C ILE A 369 -0.93 4.47 -15.51
N GLY A 370 -0.82 5.15 -16.66
CA GLY A 370 -0.14 4.64 -17.84
C GLY A 370 -0.81 3.45 -18.53
N ILE A 371 -1.96 2.98 -18.04
CA ILE A 371 -2.71 1.86 -18.62
C ILE A 371 -3.94 2.40 -19.34
N ALA A 372 -3.85 2.46 -20.66
CA ALA A 372 -4.95 2.88 -21.53
C ALA A 372 -6.12 1.87 -21.55
N GLN A 373 -7.12 2.20 -22.30
CA GLN A 373 -8.35 1.39 -22.47
C GLN A 373 -8.21 0.47 -23.66
#